data_41337a99d281f3f4e6dc9ce13cc46de1
#
_entry.id   41337a99d281f3f4e6dc9ce13cc46de1
#
_cell.length_a   1.000
_cell.length_b   1.000
_cell.length_c   1.000
_cell.angle_alpha   90.00
_cell.angle_beta   90.00
_cell.angle_gamma   90.00
#
_symmetry.space_group_name_H-M   'P 1'
#
loop_
_entity.id
_entity.type
_entity.pdbx_description
1 polymer ?
#
loop_
_entity_poly.entity_id
_entity_poly.type
_entity_poly.pdbx_seq_one_letter_code
_entity_poly.pdbx_strand_id
1 'polypeptide(L)'
;LGGENMNAFKKNDESIANNTFEKVINTIKFKDNTELEALFSKVAQSEASNLGENSIKLFEFIQGDIVSFSDASEAGVGVDYKTEQAKKQKIVQSAFYLETSAQKYYIAIRECTKDDFDNNNVGVISIYIIKSEDWDEDYIYRGDGKWTPGINIME
;
A
#
# COMPACT_ATOMS: atom_id res chain seq x y z
N LEU A 1 -28.27 5.35 -12.45
CA LEU A 1 -26.93 5.89 -12.78
C LEU A 1 -25.95 5.85 -11.62
N GLY A 2 -26.37 6.12 -10.38
CA GLY A 2 -25.45 6.23 -9.25
C GLY A 2 -24.95 4.90 -8.69
N GLY A 3 -25.83 3.91 -8.49
CA GLY A 3 -25.50 2.68 -7.78
C GLY A 3 -24.62 1.72 -8.55
N GLU A 4 -24.92 1.46 -9.80
CA GLU A 4 -24.15 0.54 -10.63
C GLU A 4 -22.76 1.09 -10.97
N ASN A 5 -22.67 2.39 -11.28
CA ASN A 5 -21.39 3.04 -11.56
C ASN A 5 -20.50 3.09 -10.33
N MET A 6 -21.05 3.31 -9.13
CA MET A 6 -20.29 3.31 -7.89
C MET A 6 -19.77 1.92 -7.52
N ASN A 7 -20.57 0.88 -7.75
CA ASN A 7 -20.15 -0.50 -7.51
C ASN A 7 -19.02 -0.93 -8.45
N ALA A 8 -19.12 -0.58 -9.73
CA ALA A 8 -18.07 -0.84 -10.71
C ALA A 8 -16.79 -0.08 -10.37
N PHE A 9 -16.91 1.15 -9.87
CA PHE A 9 -15.78 1.98 -9.43
C PHE A 9 -15.07 1.35 -8.24
N LYS A 10 -15.81 0.91 -7.20
CA LYS A 10 -15.25 0.23 -6.03
C LYS A 10 -14.54 -1.07 -6.40
N LYS A 11 -15.14 -1.89 -7.24
CA LYS A 11 -14.55 -3.15 -7.71
C LYS A 11 -13.25 -2.90 -8.46
N ASN A 12 -13.19 -1.85 -9.29
CA ASN A 12 -11.98 -1.49 -10.01
C ASN A 12 -10.86 -1.06 -9.05
N ASP A 13 -11.18 -0.26 -8.04
CA ASP A 13 -10.22 0.19 -7.04
C ASP A 13 -9.71 -0.97 -6.19
N GLU A 14 -10.59 -1.87 -5.78
CA GLU A 14 -10.22 -3.09 -5.06
C GLU A 14 -9.31 -3.97 -5.91
N SER A 15 -9.62 -4.12 -7.18
CA SER A 15 -8.80 -4.90 -8.13
C SER A 15 -7.40 -4.30 -8.29
N ILE A 16 -7.30 -2.99 -8.42
CA ILE A 16 -6.02 -2.29 -8.51
C ILE A 16 -5.22 -2.47 -7.23
N ALA A 17 -5.87 -2.28 -6.07
CA ALA A 17 -5.23 -2.46 -4.76
C ALA A 17 -4.72 -3.89 -4.57
N ASN A 18 -5.51 -4.88 -4.95
CA ASN A 18 -5.10 -6.29 -4.89
C ASN A 18 -3.92 -6.58 -5.81
N ASN A 19 -3.93 -6.05 -7.02
CA ASN A 19 -2.81 -6.22 -7.95
C ASN A 19 -1.53 -5.59 -7.42
N THR A 20 -1.61 -4.42 -6.83
CA THR A 20 -0.46 -3.76 -6.20
C THR A 20 0.07 -4.60 -5.05
N PHE A 21 -0.83 -5.11 -4.20
CA PHE A 21 -0.42 -5.96 -3.07
C PHE A 21 0.24 -7.26 -3.55
N GLU A 22 -0.29 -7.90 -4.58
CA GLU A 22 0.35 -9.09 -5.17
C GLU A 22 1.77 -8.79 -5.67
N LYS A 23 1.98 -7.64 -6.29
CA LYS A 23 3.33 -7.21 -6.72
C LYS A 23 4.25 -7.00 -5.50
N VAL A 24 3.75 -6.38 -4.44
CA VAL A 24 4.50 -6.21 -3.19
C VAL A 24 4.88 -7.57 -2.61
N ILE A 25 3.93 -8.50 -2.54
CA ILE A 25 4.16 -9.86 -2.04
C ILE A 25 5.24 -10.57 -2.85
N ASN A 26 5.20 -10.45 -4.17
CA ASN A 26 6.22 -11.05 -5.04
C ASN A 26 7.60 -10.49 -4.76
N THR A 27 7.73 -9.20 -4.53
CA THR A 27 9.03 -8.60 -4.17
C THR A 27 9.53 -9.10 -2.84
N ILE A 28 8.66 -9.29 -1.87
CA ILE A 28 8.99 -9.85 -0.55
C ILE A 28 9.45 -11.31 -0.70
N LYS A 29 8.69 -12.10 -1.45
CA LYS A 29 8.96 -13.52 -1.68
C LYS A 29 10.33 -13.75 -2.31
N PHE A 30 10.70 -12.93 -3.29
CA PHE A 30 11.96 -13.04 -4.01
C PHE A 30 13.05 -12.10 -3.49
N LYS A 31 12.75 -11.31 -2.45
CA LYS A 31 13.65 -10.32 -1.87
C LYS A 31 14.22 -9.35 -2.92
N ASP A 32 13.33 -8.92 -3.82
CA ASP A 32 13.67 -8.05 -4.93
C ASP A 32 13.44 -6.59 -4.57
N ASN A 33 14.45 -5.96 -3.96
CA ASN A 33 14.35 -4.57 -3.51
C ASN A 33 14.27 -3.59 -4.69
N THR A 34 14.89 -3.89 -5.82
CA THR A 34 14.82 -3.03 -7.02
C THR A 34 13.39 -2.94 -7.54
N GLU A 35 12.70 -4.09 -7.67
CA GLU A 35 11.31 -4.11 -8.10
C GLU A 35 10.38 -3.47 -7.06
N LEU A 36 10.65 -3.64 -5.77
CA LEU A 36 9.86 -2.99 -4.72
C LEU A 36 9.97 -1.46 -4.82
N GLU A 37 11.19 -0.94 -4.95
CA GLU A 37 11.42 0.50 -5.13
C GLU A 37 10.72 1.02 -6.39
N ALA A 38 10.73 0.25 -7.46
CA ALA A 38 10.10 0.62 -8.73
C ALA A 38 8.56 0.72 -8.65
N LEU A 39 7.93 0.11 -7.66
CA LEU A 39 6.48 0.24 -7.43
C LEU A 39 6.09 1.63 -6.91
N PHE A 40 7.02 2.32 -6.25
CA PHE A 40 6.77 3.66 -5.73
C PHE A 40 6.74 4.69 -6.86
N SER A 41 5.91 5.72 -6.70
CA SER A 41 5.90 6.86 -7.60
C SER A 41 7.25 7.56 -7.58
N LYS A 42 7.58 8.28 -8.65
CA LYS A 42 8.83 9.06 -8.70
C LYS A 42 8.89 10.11 -7.59
N VAL A 43 7.75 10.74 -7.30
CA VAL A 43 7.68 11.71 -6.20
C VAL A 43 7.93 11.04 -4.86
N ALA A 44 7.30 9.90 -4.58
CA ALA A 44 7.54 9.16 -3.34
C ALA A 44 8.99 8.69 -3.22
N GLN A 45 9.61 8.25 -4.32
CA GLN A 45 11.04 7.88 -4.32
C GLN A 45 11.94 9.05 -3.94
N SER A 46 11.59 10.27 -4.38
CA SER A 46 12.36 11.48 -4.05
C SER A 46 12.13 11.98 -2.62
N GLU A 47 10.94 11.76 -2.08
CA GLU A 47 10.57 12.21 -0.73
C GLU A 47 10.91 11.21 0.36
N ALA A 48 10.93 9.92 0.05
CA ALA A 48 11.18 8.86 1.00
C ALA A 48 12.64 8.87 1.47
N SER A 49 12.83 8.78 2.78
CA SER A 49 14.17 8.61 3.35
C SER A 49 14.57 7.14 3.29
N ASN A 50 15.75 6.85 2.73
CA ASN A 50 16.35 5.52 2.77
C ASN A 50 15.46 4.40 2.21
N LEU A 51 14.78 4.64 1.08
CA LEU A 51 13.85 3.65 0.49
C LEU A 51 14.53 2.30 0.23
N GLY A 52 15.73 2.31 -0.33
CA GLY A 52 16.49 1.08 -0.61
C GLY A 52 16.84 0.31 0.65
N GLU A 53 17.35 0.99 1.67
CA GLU A 53 17.67 0.39 2.97
C GLU A 53 16.41 -0.15 3.65
N ASN A 54 15.32 0.61 3.62
CA ASN A 54 14.06 0.19 4.23
C ASN A 54 13.40 -0.97 3.50
N SER A 55 13.62 -1.11 2.21
CA SER A 55 13.18 -2.29 1.45
C SER A 55 13.86 -3.55 1.98
N ILE A 56 15.15 -3.49 2.23
CA ILE A 56 15.92 -4.60 2.78
C ILE A 56 15.45 -4.91 4.21
N LYS A 57 15.26 -3.87 5.03
CA LYS A 57 14.73 -4.02 6.39
C LYS A 57 13.34 -4.66 6.40
N LEU A 58 12.49 -4.31 5.43
CA LEU A 58 11.17 -4.94 5.29
C LEU A 58 11.31 -6.45 5.09
N PHE A 59 12.20 -6.88 4.21
CA PHE A 59 12.42 -8.31 3.96
C PHE A 59 12.95 -9.03 5.19
N GLU A 60 13.78 -8.38 5.99
CA GLU A 60 14.30 -8.92 7.26
C GLU A 60 13.22 -8.97 8.35
N PHE A 61 12.35 -7.97 8.38
CA PHE A 61 11.26 -7.89 9.35
C PHE A 61 10.22 -8.99 9.15
N ILE A 62 9.94 -9.36 7.91
CA ILE A 62 8.99 -10.43 7.57
C ILE A 62 9.71 -11.77 7.67
N GLN A 63 9.39 -12.52 8.71
CA GLN A 63 10.01 -13.81 9.01
C GLN A 63 9.13 -14.97 8.56
N GLY A 64 9.77 -16.04 8.13
CA GLY A 64 9.09 -17.25 7.70
C GLY A 64 8.67 -17.22 6.24
N ASP A 65 8.12 -18.32 5.79
CA ASP A 65 7.63 -18.45 4.42
C ASP A 65 6.20 -17.91 4.32
N ILE A 66 5.90 -17.24 3.22
CA ILE A 66 4.55 -16.71 2.98
C ILE A 66 3.58 -17.87 2.77
N VAL A 67 2.54 -17.91 3.59
CA VAL A 67 1.48 -18.92 3.53
C VAL A 67 0.26 -18.40 2.78
N SER A 68 -0.22 -17.21 3.17
CA SER A 68 -1.41 -16.62 2.58
C SER A 68 -1.48 -15.12 2.82
N PHE A 69 -2.35 -14.46 2.10
CA PHE A 69 -2.71 -13.07 2.36
C PHE A 69 -4.20 -12.87 2.11
N SER A 70 -4.78 -11.87 2.77
CA SER A 70 -6.19 -11.54 2.66
C SER A 70 -6.43 -10.05 2.84
N ASP A 71 -7.54 -9.57 2.33
CA ASP A 71 -7.98 -8.19 2.49
C ASP A 71 -8.33 -7.94 3.98
N ALA A 72 -7.79 -6.87 4.54
CA ALA A 72 -8.07 -6.43 5.90
C ALA A 72 -9.02 -5.24 5.96
N SER A 73 -9.43 -4.72 4.82
CA SER A 73 -10.34 -3.57 4.71
C SER A 73 -11.78 -4.03 4.76
N GLU A 74 -12.39 -4.11 5.94
CA GLU A 74 -13.78 -4.56 6.13
C GLU A 74 -14.79 -3.71 5.33
N ALA A 75 -14.53 -2.42 5.18
CA ALA A 75 -15.38 -1.48 4.46
C ALA A 75 -14.96 -1.26 3.00
N GLY A 76 -14.03 -2.08 2.49
CA GLY A 76 -13.42 -1.89 1.18
C GLY A 76 -12.26 -0.88 1.23
N VAL A 77 -11.75 -0.50 0.07
CA VAL A 77 -10.63 0.45 -0.02
C VAL A 77 -11.13 1.88 0.20
N GLY A 78 -10.32 2.69 0.89
CA GLY A 78 -10.55 4.12 1.00
C GLY A 78 -10.08 4.83 -0.26
N VAL A 79 -10.79 5.86 -0.68
CA VAL A 79 -10.43 6.62 -1.88
C VAL A 79 -10.49 8.11 -1.61
N ASP A 80 -9.37 8.80 -1.89
CA ASP A 80 -9.32 10.25 -1.94
C ASP A 80 -9.34 10.70 -3.40
N TYR A 81 -10.24 11.60 -3.71
CA TYR A 81 -10.50 12.02 -5.08
C TYR A 81 -10.44 13.54 -5.20
N LYS A 82 -9.62 14.03 -6.11
CA LYS A 82 -9.52 15.45 -6.42
C LYS A 82 -9.85 15.68 -7.88
N THR A 83 -10.75 16.65 -8.17
CA THR A 83 -11.10 17.05 -9.53
C THR A 83 -11.01 18.56 -9.65
N GLU A 84 -10.35 19.04 -10.67
CA GLU A 84 -10.23 20.46 -11.00
C GLU A 84 -10.08 20.62 -12.50
N GLN A 85 -11.01 21.37 -13.14
CA GLN A 85 -10.98 21.62 -14.58
C GLN A 85 -10.82 20.35 -15.43
N ALA A 86 -11.62 19.32 -15.16
CA ALA A 86 -11.57 18.01 -15.80
C ALA A 86 -10.30 17.19 -15.54
N LYS A 87 -9.33 17.71 -14.80
CA LYS A 87 -8.18 16.94 -14.33
C LYS A 87 -8.53 16.20 -13.05
N LYS A 88 -8.05 14.98 -12.92
CA LYS A 88 -8.39 14.10 -11.81
C LYS A 88 -7.13 13.57 -11.14
N GLN A 89 -7.18 13.50 -9.81
CA GLN A 89 -6.22 12.76 -9.01
C GLN A 89 -6.97 11.75 -8.17
N LYS A 90 -6.48 10.53 -8.10
CA LYS A 90 -7.09 9.47 -7.31
C LYS A 90 -6.04 8.75 -6.49
N ILE A 91 -6.25 8.72 -5.18
CA ILE A 91 -5.39 8.03 -4.22
C ILE A 91 -6.22 6.96 -3.52
N VAL A 92 -5.73 5.73 -3.54
CA VAL A 92 -6.40 4.56 -2.97
C VAL A 92 -5.64 4.10 -1.73
N GLN A 93 -6.37 3.84 -0.66
CA GLN A 93 -5.85 3.32 0.60
C GLN A 93 -6.40 1.91 0.80
N SER A 94 -5.53 0.97 1.08
CA SER A 94 -5.90 -0.43 1.27
C SER A 94 -5.12 -1.03 2.43
N ALA A 95 -5.65 -2.12 2.99
CA ALA A 95 -5.03 -2.85 4.08
C ALA A 95 -5.16 -4.35 3.86
N PHE A 96 -4.13 -5.09 4.25
CA PHE A 96 -4.03 -6.52 4.03
C PHE A 96 -3.44 -7.20 5.25
N TYR A 97 -3.84 -8.46 5.46
CA TYR A 97 -3.14 -9.38 6.35
C TYR A 97 -2.21 -10.24 5.52
N LEU A 98 -0.97 -10.38 5.98
CA LEU A 98 0.00 -11.32 5.44
C LEU A 98 0.31 -12.36 6.51
N GLU A 99 0.10 -13.62 6.19
CA GLU A 99 0.42 -14.72 7.08
C GLU A 99 1.64 -15.48 6.55
N THR A 100 2.63 -15.66 7.42
CA THR A 100 3.80 -16.48 7.15
C THR A 100 3.79 -17.68 8.08
N SER A 101 4.71 -18.62 7.88
CA SER A 101 4.91 -19.76 8.78
C SER A 101 5.31 -19.34 10.21
N ALA A 102 5.78 -18.12 10.39
CA ALA A 102 6.27 -17.62 11.70
C ALA A 102 5.38 -16.57 12.33
N GLN A 103 4.69 -15.73 11.54
CA GLN A 103 4.04 -14.53 12.06
C GLN A 103 2.91 -14.08 11.13
N LYS A 104 1.97 -13.31 11.69
CA LYS A 104 0.95 -12.59 10.94
C LYS A 104 1.23 -11.09 10.99
N TYR A 105 1.11 -10.42 9.85
CA TYR A 105 1.38 -9.00 9.69
C TYR A 105 0.15 -8.27 9.17
N TYR A 106 0.03 -7.00 9.53
CA TYR A 106 -0.93 -6.07 8.97
C TYR A 106 -0.15 -5.06 8.13
N ILE A 107 -0.56 -4.91 6.86
CA ILE A 107 0.11 -4.04 5.89
C ILE A 107 -0.91 -3.06 5.33
N ALA A 108 -0.62 -1.77 5.42
CA ALA A 108 -1.42 -0.71 4.81
C ALA A 108 -0.64 -0.07 3.66
N ILE A 109 -1.33 0.13 2.53
CA ILE A 109 -0.73 0.72 1.33
C ILE A 109 -1.56 1.92 0.90
N ARG A 110 -0.87 3.00 0.59
CA ARG A 110 -1.44 4.16 -0.07
C ARG A 110 -0.80 4.30 -1.44
N GLU A 111 -1.61 4.37 -2.49
CA GLU A 111 -1.11 4.54 -3.85
C GLU A 111 -1.92 5.56 -4.63
N CYS A 112 -1.25 6.30 -5.48
CA CYS A 112 -1.88 7.16 -6.46
C CYS A 112 -2.09 6.35 -7.74
N THR A 113 -3.35 6.13 -8.12
CA THR A 113 -3.68 5.33 -9.30
C THR A 113 -3.86 6.18 -10.54
N LYS A 114 -4.14 7.46 -10.36
CA LYS A 114 -4.33 8.42 -11.44
C LYS A 114 -3.94 9.82 -10.97
N ASP A 115 -3.22 10.55 -11.80
CA ASP A 115 -2.92 11.95 -11.55
C ASP A 115 -2.73 12.69 -12.87
N ASP A 116 -3.75 13.45 -13.28
CA ASP A 116 -3.71 14.28 -14.48
C ASP A 116 -2.95 15.60 -14.24
N PHE A 117 -2.66 15.94 -12.99
CA PHE A 117 -1.89 17.15 -12.63
C PHE A 117 -0.39 16.88 -12.74
N ASP A 118 0.07 15.72 -12.28
CA ASP A 118 1.47 15.33 -12.32
C ASP A 118 1.59 13.81 -12.34
N ASN A 119 1.94 13.26 -13.49
CA ASN A 119 2.08 11.81 -13.65
C ASN A 119 3.20 11.20 -12.79
N ASN A 120 4.13 11.99 -12.30
CA ASN A 120 5.19 11.54 -11.39
C ASN A 120 4.65 11.13 -10.01
N ASN A 121 3.41 11.49 -9.70
CA ASN A 121 2.72 11.05 -8.48
C ASN A 121 2.12 9.64 -8.60
N VAL A 122 1.96 9.10 -9.81
CA VAL A 122 1.35 7.77 -10.01
C VAL A 122 2.28 6.67 -9.52
N GLY A 123 1.76 5.81 -8.66
CA GLY A 123 2.47 4.70 -8.03
C GLY A 123 2.21 4.62 -6.54
N VAL A 124 2.89 3.70 -5.89
CA VAL A 124 2.82 3.55 -4.44
C VAL A 124 3.42 4.79 -3.77
N ILE A 125 2.75 5.29 -2.73
CA ILE A 125 3.21 6.43 -1.93
C ILE A 125 3.83 5.93 -0.64
N SER A 126 3.09 5.10 0.11
CA SER A 126 3.48 4.64 1.45
C SER A 126 3.11 3.18 1.65
N ILE A 127 3.99 2.46 2.34
CA ILE A 127 3.72 1.13 2.88
C ILE A 127 3.98 1.18 4.38
N TYR A 128 2.99 0.75 5.17
CA TYR A 128 3.13 0.58 6.61
C TYR A 128 2.98 -0.89 6.95
N ILE A 129 3.84 -1.41 7.81
CA ILE A 129 3.77 -2.79 8.26
C ILE A 129 3.93 -2.86 9.78
N ILE A 130 3.12 -3.70 10.41
CA ILE A 130 3.17 -4.00 11.83
C ILE A 130 2.83 -5.49 12.03
N LYS A 131 3.35 -6.10 13.08
CA LYS A 131 2.89 -7.42 13.49
C LYS A 131 1.43 -7.32 13.95
N SER A 132 0.59 -8.26 13.56
CA SER A 132 -0.84 -8.22 13.90
C SER A 132 -1.09 -8.19 15.40
N GLU A 133 -0.23 -8.84 16.19
CA GLU A 133 -0.33 -8.84 17.66
C GLU A 133 -0.07 -7.47 18.28
N ASP A 134 0.66 -6.59 17.58
CA ASP A 134 0.98 -5.24 18.04
C ASP A 134 -0.01 -4.19 17.52
N TRP A 135 -0.91 -4.61 16.63
CA TRP A 135 -1.95 -3.73 16.10
C TRP A 135 -3.08 -3.57 17.13
N ASP A 136 -3.51 -2.34 17.36
CA ASP A 136 -4.67 -2.02 18.21
C ASP A 136 -5.61 -1.03 17.49
N GLU A 137 -6.77 -0.76 18.10
CA GLU A 137 -7.80 0.11 17.51
C GLU A 137 -7.34 1.57 17.34
N ASP A 138 -6.41 2.02 18.19
CA ASP A 138 -5.83 3.36 18.09
C ASP A 138 -4.78 3.42 16.99
N TYR A 139 -4.28 2.26 16.58
CA TYR A 139 -3.33 2.12 15.49
C TYR A 139 -4.09 2.04 14.16
N ILE A 140 -4.60 3.19 13.74
CA ILE A 140 -5.25 3.30 12.45
C ILE A 140 -4.24 2.89 11.38
N TYR A 141 -4.69 2.36 10.27
CA TYR A 141 -3.86 1.93 9.14
C TYR A 141 -2.91 3.01 8.59
N ARG A 142 -2.82 4.16 9.23
CA ARG A 142 -1.84 5.21 8.96
C ARG A 142 -0.55 5.09 9.78
N GLY A 143 -0.49 4.20 10.77
CA GLY A 143 0.65 4.12 11.67
C GLY A 143 0.92 5.41 12.45
N ASP A 144 1.72 6.30 11.87
CA ASP A 144 2.05 7.60 12.47
C ASP A 144 1.01 8.70 12.21
N GLY A 145 -0.07 8.40 11.51
CA GLY A 145 -1.12 9.36 11.16
C GLY A 145 -0.76 10.32 10.02
N LYS A 146 0.41 10.21 9.43
CA LYS A 146 0.94 11.18 8.47
C LYS A 146 1.05 10.68 7.04
N TRP A 147 0.93 9.37 6.81
CA TRP A 147 1.18 8.77 5.51
C TRP A 147 2.57 9.11 4.97
N THR A 148 3.57 8.92 5.80
CA THR A 148 4.97 9.20 5.45
C THR A 148 5.37 8.42 4.20
N PRO A 149 5.87 9.08 3.15
CA PRO A 149 6.28 8.40 1.92
C PRO A 149 7.36 7.36 2.17
N GLY A 150 7.26 6.23 1.45
CA GLY A 150 8.23 5.15 1.55
C GLY A 150 7.73 3.98 2.40
N ILE A 151 8.65 3.24 2.96
CA ILE A 151 8.38 2.03 3.75
C ILE A 151 8.56 2.35 5.23
N ASN A 152 7.50 2.09 6.01
CA ASN A 152 7.43 2.40 7.42
C ASN A 152 7.21 1.11 8.21
N ILE A 153 8.25 0.65 8.90
CA ILE A 153 8.22 -0.58 9.70
C ILE A 153 7.93 -0.16 11.13
N MET A 154 6.80 -0.64 11.66
CA MET A 154 6.32 -0.26 12.99
C MET A 154 6.65 -1.39 13.97
N GLU A 155 7.61 -1.10 14.83
CA GLU A 155 8.07 -2.05 15.85
C GLU A 155 7.50 -1.78 17.22
#